data_46c2d0f3048408957490ec3ff92d6db5
#
_entry.id   46c2d0f3048408957490ec3ff92d6db5
#
_cell.length_a   1.000
_cell.length_b   1.000
_cell.length_c   1.000
_cell.angle_alpha   90.00
_cell.angle_beta   90.00
_cell.angle_gamma   90.00
#
_symmetry.space_group_name_H-M   'P 1'
#
loop_
_entity.id
_entity.type
_entity.pdbx_description
1 polymer ?
#
loop_
_entity_poly.entity_id
_entity_poly.type
_entity_poly.pdbx_seq_one_letter_code
_entity_poly.pdbx_strand_id
1 'polypeptide(L)'
;MFGCFYKNELENKMPGMTIENIAAACEGTFVGDRNLVTKEIAGAVTDSRQVQKDYLFIPIKGARVDGHDFIPQVFEKGALVVLSDHALPEETGPYILVSSTTEAMKKIAAFYRTQLSCKVVGITGSVGKTSTKEMIASVLEQRYKVLKTEGNFNNEIGLPLTIFKIRAKHEVAVLEMGISDFGEMHRLAAMARPDIGVITNIGLCHLENLGTRDGILQAKTEMFDHLQVDGTVILNGDDDKLSTKKEVNGKPVIFYGVGADSAFDIKKDIYATDIENHGLEGMCAKIHTPQGDFDAKIPIPGEHNVYNALAGTAVGLQLGLSIREIAQGIASVQTIAGRTSLLHVKGMTVIDDCYNANPVSMKASIDVLAHTSGRRIAVLGDMGELGAEEKELHRSIGKAVAASGIDALFCAGTLAEEYASEAKANPECEVHYKKTREEMTEELLAYVKEGDTVLVKASHFMEFPKVVEALTKE
;
A
#
# COMPACT_ATOMS: atom_id res chain seq x y z
N MET A 1 38.65 -12.20 9.02
CA MET A 1 38.17 -10.90 8.50
C MET A 1 37.83 -10.96 7.00
N PHE A 2 38.52 -11.70 6.15
CA PHE A 2 38.23 -11.81 4.70
C PHE A 2 36.88 -12.51 4.35
N GLY A 3 36.40 -13.44 5.15
CA GLY A 3 35.15 -14.15 4.85
C GLY A 3 33.86 -13.32 5.05
N CYS A 4 33.90 -12.29 5.86
CA CYS A 4 32.73 -11.43 6.15
C CYS A 4 32.52 -10.38 5.04
N PHE A 5 33.60 -9.89 4.42
CA PHE A 5 33.54 -8.93 3.29
C PHE A 5 33.00 -9.59 2.00
N TYR A 6 33.45 -10.80 1.70
CA TYR A 6 32.97 -11.56 0.51
C TYR A 6 31.49 -11.96 0.62
N LYS A 7 31.02 -12.28 1.83
CA LYS A 7 29.61 -12.63 2.07
C LYS A 7 28.68 -11.41 1.88
N ASN A 8 29.10 -10.24 2.34
CA ASN A 8 28.35 -8.98 2.17
C ASN A 8 28.30 -8.50 0.71
N GLU A 9 29.32 -8.74 -0.09
CA GLU A 9 29.31 -8.35 -1.52
C GLU A 9 28.34 -9.24 -2.34
N LEU A 10 28.29 -10.55 -2.07
CA LEU A 10 27.37 -11.47 -2.74
C LEU A 10 25.90 -11.25 -2.35
N GLU A 11 25.64 -10.87 -1.11
CA GLU A 11 24.28 -10.62 -0.60
C GLU A 11 23.65 -9.35 -1.19
N ASN A 12 24.43 -8.42 -1.72
CA ASN A 12 23.95 -7.14 -2.28
C ASN A 12 23.87 -7.11 -3.81
N LYS A 13 24.37 -8.11 -4.52
CA LYS A 13 24.29 -8.20 -5.98
C LYS A 13 22.87 -8.58 -6.44
N MET A 14 22.59 -8.27 -7.69
CA MET A 14 21.40 -8.71 -8.40
C MET A 14 21.77 -9.93 -9.25
N PRO A 15 21.51 -11.16 -8.75
CA PRO A 15 21.98 -12.37 -9.44
C PRO A 15 21.34 -12.50 -10.82
N GLY A 16 22.15 -12.89 -11.81
CA GLY A 16 21.71 -13.09 -13.19
C GLY A 16 21.45 -11.81 -13.97
N MET A 17 21.65 -10.63 -13.37
CA MET A 17 21.39 -9.34 -14.01
C MET A 17 22.65 -8.83 -14.76
N THR A 18 23.16 -9.64 -15.69
CA THR A 18 24.20 -9.20 -16.63
C THR A 18 23.61 -8.26 -17.69
N ILE A 19 24.47 -7.39 -18.27
CA ILE A 19 24.01 -6.49 -19.34
C ILE A 19 23.39 -7.28 -20.52
N GLU A 20 23.96 -8.43 -20.87
CA GLU A 20 23.43 -9.30 -21.93
C GLU A 20 22.03 -9.81 -21.60
N ASN A 21 21.83 -10.31 -20.38
CA ASN A 21 20.53 -10.80 -19.93
C ASN A 21 19.49 -9.67 -19.85
N ILE A 22 19.90 -8.49 -19.39
CA ILE A 22 19.03 -7.30 -19.33
C ILE A 22 18.61 -6.90 -20.75
N ALA A 23 19.55 -6.82 -21.70
CA ALA A 23 19.27 -6.48 -23.08
C ALA A 23 18.32 -7.51 -23.73
N ALA A 24 18.56 -8.82 -23.50
CA ALA A 24 17.67 -9.88 -23.98
C ALA A 24 16.28 -9.79 -23.36
N ALA A 25 16.18 -9.56 -22.03
CA ALA A 25 14.90 -9.48 -21.29
C ALA A 25 14.02 -8.34 -21.80
N CYS A 26 14.60 -7.19 -22.14
CA CYS A 26 13.85 -6.04 -22.65
C CYS A 26 13.81 -5.94 -24.18
N GLU A 27 14.30 -6.94 -24.90
CA GLU A 27 14.38 -6.94 -26.38
C GLU A 27 15.16 -5.73 -26.91
N GLY A 28 16.16 -5.27 -26.13
CA GLY A 28 16.99 -4.13 -26.45
C GLY A 28 18.29 -4.52 -27.13
N THR A 29 18.94 -3.52 -27.72
CA THR A 29 20.25 -3.68 -28.37
C THR A 29 21.33 -3.01 -27.50
N PHE A 30 22.29 -3.77 -27.02
CA PHE A 30 23.43 -3.20 -26.30
C PHE A 30 24.38 -2.47 -27.24
N VAL A 31 24.76 -1.25 -26.89
CA VAL A 31 25.75 -0.40 -27.58
C VAL A 31 26.85 -0.04 -26.58
N GLY A 32 28.07 -0.45 -26.87
CA GLY A 32 29.22 -0.19 -26.01
C GLY A 32 30.28 -1.29 -26.12
N ASP A 33 31.27 -1.28 -25.20
CA ASP A 33 32.34 -2.28 -25.17
C ASP A 33 31.76 -3.67 -24.81
N ARG A 34 31.95 -4.63 -25.72
CA ARG A 34 31.49 -6.01 -25.58
C ARG A 34 32.08 -6.75 -24.37
N ASN A 35 33.19 -6.29 -23.82
CA ASN A 35 33.76 -6.86 -22.60
C ASN A 35 32.86 -6.60 -21.36
N LEU A 36 31.91 -5.67 -21.45
CA LEU A 36 31.00 -5.34 -20.36
C LEU A 36 29.75 -6.27 -20.30
N VAL A 37 29.39 -6.99 -21.38
CA VAL A 37 28.12 -7.71 -21.51
C VAL A 37 27.86 -8.73 -20.40
N THR A 38 28.93 -9.34 -19.85
CA THR A 38 28.86 -10.33 -18.77
C THR A 38 28.90 -9.72 -17.37
N LYS A 39 29.08 -8.39 -17.25
CA LYS A 39 29.06 -7.74 -15.93
C LYS A 39 27.65 -7.65 -15.40
N GLU A 40 27.48 -8.00 -14.12
CA GLU A 40 26.22 -7.85 -13.40
C GLU A 40 26.08 -6.45 -12.84
N ILE A 41 24.86 -5.91 -12.90
CA ILE A 41 24.52 -4.65 -12.23
C ILE A 41 24.35 -4.88 -10.71
N ALA A 42 24.63 -3.84 -9.92
CA ALA A 42 24.42 -3.84 -8.46
C ALA A 42 23.05 -3.31 -8.05
N GLY A 43 22.39 -2.55 -8.91
CA GLY A 43 21.07 -1.98 -8.69
C GLY A 43 20.50 -1.36 -9.95
N ALA A 44 19.19 -1.05 -9.93
CA ALA A 44 18.51 -0.35 -11.01
C ALA A 44 17.61 0.75 -10.43
N VAL A 45 17.71 1.96 -10.95
CA VAL A 45 17.02 3.16 -10.46
C VAL A 45 16.57 4.07 -11.60
N THR A 46 15.55 4.87 -11.34
CA THR A 46 15.02 5.91 -12.25
C THR A 46 15.40 7.32 -11.79
N ASP A 47 15.82 7.48 -10.54
CA ASP A 47 16.26 8.76 -9.98
C ASP A 47 17.77 8.88 -10.09
N SER A 48 18.26 9.85 -10.89
CA SER A 48 19.70 10.11 -11.12
C SER A 48 20.47 10.42 -9.83
N ARG A 49 19.78 10.86 -8.77
CA ARG A 49 20.38 11.14 -7.46
C ARG A 49 20.76 9.88 -6.70
N GLN A 50 20.05 8.76 -6.97
CA GLN A 50 20.22 7.47 -6.30
C GLN A 50 21.21 6.54 -7.00
N VAL A 51 21.74 6.95 -8.16
CA VAL A 51 22.74 6.16 -8.91
C VAL A 51 24.00 5.97 -8.08
N GLN A 52 24.47 4.72 -8.02
CA GLN A 52 25.72 4.31 -7.41
C GLN A 52 26.55 3.52 -8.42
N LYS A 53 27.77 3.13 -8.00
CA LYS A 53 28.67 2.34 -8.84
C LYS A 53 27.99 1.04 -9.29
N ASP A 54 28.19 0.71 -10.55
CA ASP A 54 27.68 -0.48 -11.23
C ASP A 54 26.14 -0.57 -11.31
N TYR A 55 25.44 0.56 -11.24
CA TYR A 55 23.97 0.60 -11.39
C TYR A 55 23.54 0.68 -12.86
N LEU A 56 22.35 0.14 -13.14
CA LEU A 56 21.54 0.46 -14.32
C LEU A 56 20.71 1.72 -14.02
N PHE A 57 20.88 2.73 -14.86
CA PHE A 57 19.98 3.89 -14.83
C PHE A 57 18.89 3.76 -15.89
N ILE A 58 17.66 3.99 -15.50
CA ILE A 58 16.47 3.89 -16.36
C ILE A 58 15.85 5.28 -16.45
N PRO A 59 16.16 6.07 -17.48
CA PRO A 59 15.56 7.38 -17.66
C PRO A 59 14.08 7.25 -18.00
N ILE A 60 13.24 8.05 -17.32
CA ILE A 60 11.81 8.14 -17.61
C ILE A 60 11.51 9.57 -18.07
N LYS A 61 10.78 9.69 -19.17
CA LYS A 61 10.30 10.98 -19.65
C LYS A 61 9.06 11.39 -18.85
N GLY A 62 9.23 12.36 -17.97
CA GLY A 62 8.16 12.96 -17.19
C GLY A 62 7.50 14.14 -17.90
N ALA A 63 6.43 14.68 -17.31
CA ALA A 63 5.72 15.84 -17.86
C ALA A 63 6.55 17.14 -17.88
N ARG A 64 7.54 17.28 -16.99
CA ARG A 64 8.34 18.50 -16.82
C ARG A 64 9.83 18.30 -17.11
N VAL A 65 10.33 17.08 -16.99
CA VAL A 65 11.75 16.77 -17.05
C VAL A 65 11.92 15.44 -17.80
N ASP A 66 12.87 15.38 -18.72
CA ASP A 66 13.28 14.14 -19.36
C ASP A 66 14.46 13.51 -18.59
N GLY A 67 14.29 12.27 -18.14
CA GLY A 67 15.35 11.53 -17.44
C GLY A 67 16.63 11.37 -18.26
N HIS A 68 16.55 11.39 -19.59
CA HIS A 68 17.70 11.26 -20.47
C HIS A 68 18.70 12.43 -20.32
N ASP A 69 18.24 13.61 -19.91
CA ASP A 69 19.11 14.78 -19.67
C ASP A 69 20.16 14.53 -18.59
N PHE A 70 19.93 13.53 -17.70
CA PHE A 70 20.86 13.19 -16.61
C PHE A 70 21.86 12.10 -16.97
N ILE A 71 21.84 11.54 -18.18
CA ILE A 71 22.73 10.43 -18.58
C ILE A 71 24.21 10.77 -18.37
N PRO A 72 24.75 11.94 -18.77
CA PRO A 72 26.14 12.27 -18.49
C PRO A 72 26.49 12.24 -17.00
N GLN A 73 25.63 12.84 -16.19
CA GLN A 73 25.82 12.91 -14.73
C GLN A 73 25.80 11.53 -14.06
N VAL A 74 24.98 10.59 -14.52
CA VAL A 74 24.93 9.24 -13.89
C VAL A 74 26.15 8.41 -14.21
N PHE A 75 26.78 8.61 -15.37
CA PHE A 75 28.07 7.97 -15.66
C PHE A 75 29.21 8.52 -14.78
N GLU A 76 29.22 9.82 -14.48
CA GLU A 76 30.14 10.41 -13.50
C GLU A 76 29.98 9.78 -12.09
N LYS A 77 28.76 9.35 -11.73
CA LYS A 77 28.47 8.64 -10.47
C LYS A 77 28.81 7.15 -10.53
N GLY A 78 29.20 6.62 -11.68
CA GLY A 78 29.63 5.24 -11.86
C GLY A 78 28.52 4.29 -12.30
N ALA A 79 27.48 4.76 -12.98
CA ALA A 79 26.53 3.88 -13.65
C ALA A 79 27.29 2.91 -14.60
N LEU A 80 26.91 1.64 -14.57
CA LEU A 80 27.49 0.63 -15.45
C LEU A 80 26.92 0.72 -16.87
N VAL A 81 25.62 0.96 -16.96
CA VAL A 81 24.85 1.01 -18.20
C VAL A 81 23.59 1.84 -18.00
N VAL A 82 23.08 2.44 -19.07
CA VAL A 82 21.79 3.15 -19.06
C VAL A 82 20.85 2.55 -20.10
N LEU A 83 19.53 2.69 -19.92
CA LEU A 83 18.58 2.52 -21.01
C LEU A 83 18.47 3.81 -21.82
N SER A 84 18.13 3.71 -23.09
CA SER A 84 17.75 4.85 -23.93
C SER A 84 16.74 4.44 -24.97
N ASP A 85 15.76 5.31 -25.26
CA ASP A 85 14.77 5.11 -26.34
C ASP A 85 15.24 5.71 -27.68
N HIS A 86 16.43 6.28 -27.72
CA HIS A 86 17.08 6.83 -28.93
C HIS A 86 18.60 6.58 -28.89
N ALA A 87 19.24 6.69 -30.04
CA ALA A 87 20.68 6.53 -30.13
C ALA A 87 21.42 7.67 -29.41
N LEU A 88 22.40 7.30 -28.57
CA LEU A 88 23.27 8.26 -27.88
C LEU A 88 24.58 8.45 -28.63
N PRO A 89 25.27 9.62 -28.48
CA PRO A 89 26.61 9.83 -28.99
C PRO A 89 27.61 8.78 -28.47
N GLU A 90 28.57 8.38 -29.28
CA GLU A 90 29.55 7.32 -28.93
C GLU A 90 30.29 7.60 -27.62
N GLU A 91 30.61 8.87 -27.36
CA GLU A 91 31.31 9.31 -26.16
C GLU A 91 30.50 9.29 -24.88
N THR A 92 29.16 9.08 -24.97
CA THR A 92 28.26 9.13 -23.80
C THR A 92 28.49 7.99 -22.82
N GLY A 93 28.80 6.79 -23.34
CA GLY A 93 28.98 5.58 -22.52
C GLY A 93 28.08 4.42 -22.95
N PRO A 94 28.18 3.24 -22.28
CA PRO A 94 27.46 2.05 -22.67
C PRO A 94 25.94 2.16 -22.37
N TYR A 95 25.10 1.82 -23.34
CA TYR A 95 23.64 1.86 -23.18
C TYR A 95 22.95 0.69 -23.85
N ILE A 96 21.74 0.42 -23.44
CA ILE A 96 20.82 -0.52 -24.09
C ILE A 96 19.74 0.30 -24.80
N LEU A 97 19.71 0.24 -26.12
CA LEU A 97 18.70 0.89 -26.95
C LEU A 97 17.42 0.07 -26.93
N VAL A 98 16.30 0.70 -26.55
CA VAL A 98 14.97 0.09 -26.44
C VAL A 98 13.93 0.98 -27.11
N SER A 99 12.74 0.45 -27.41
CA SER A 99 11.64 1.26 -27.96
C SER A 99 10.95 2.14 -26.91
N SER A 100 11.01 1.75 -25.62
CA SER A 100 10.47 2.48 -24.49
C SER A 100 11.19 2.06 -23.22
N THR A 101 11.76 3.02 -22.50
CA THR A 101 12.47 2.76 -21.23
C THR A 101 11.54 2.27 -20.13
N THR A 102 10.29 2.73 -20.12
CA THR A 102 9.28 2.30 -19.14
C THR A 102 8.85 0.86 -19.40
N GLU A 103 8.57 0.48 -20.65
CA GLU A 103 8.23 -0.92 -20.97
C GLU A 103 9.43 -1.86 -20.75
N ALA A 104 10.63 -1.41 -21.12
CA ALA A 104 11.86 -2.15 -20.83
C ALA A 104 12.04 -2.40 -19.32
N MET A 105 11.80 -1.39 -18.48
CA MET A 105 11.85 -1.52 -17.02
C MET A 105 10.93 -2.63 -16.50
N LYS A 106 9.69 -2.71 -16.98
CA LYS A 106 8.73 -3.75 -16.60
C LYS A 106 9.22 -5.15 -17.00
N LYS A 107 9.70 -5.31 -18.23
CA LYS A 107 10.27 -6.57 -18.74
C LYS A 107 11.51 -7.00 -17.94
N ILE A 108 12.39 -6.06 -17.61
CA ILE A 108 13.58 -6.30 -16.80
C ILE A 108 13.19 -6.74 -15.38
N ALA A 109 12.19 -6.09 -14.77
CA ALA A 109 11.70 -6.47 -13.44
C ALA A 109 11.06 -7.87 -13.45
N ALA A 110 10.25 -8.19 -14.45
CA ALA A 110 9.67 -9.52 -14.62
C ALA A 110 10.76 -10.58 -14.80
N PHE A 111 11.81 -10.31 -15.60
CA PHE A 111 12.95 -11.19 -15.75
C PHE A 111 13.69 -11.36 -14.41
N TYR A 112 14.03 -10.26 -13.74
CA TYR A 112 14.71 -10.32 -12.43
C TYR A 112 13.93 -11.14 -11.42
N ARG A 113 12.58 -11.02 -11.38
CA ARG A 113 11.73 -11.85 -10.52
C ARG A 113 11.93 -13.34 -10.75
N THR A 114 12.22 -13.77 -11.98
CA THR A 114 12.51 -15.20 -12.28
C THR A 114 13.86 -15.68 -11.75
N GLN A 115 14.79 -14.78 -11.46
CA GLN A 115 16.11 -15.10 -10.90
C GLN A 115 16.07 -15.21 -9.35
N LEU A 116 14.93 -14.90 -8.73
CA LEU A 116 14.77 -14.84 -7.28
C LEU A 116 14.03 -16.07 -6.75
N SER A 117 14.54 -16.64 -5.67
CA SER A 117 13.91 -17.77 -4.96
C SER A 117 12.96 -17.34 -3.84
N CYS A 118 12.92 -16.04 -3.49
CA CYS A 118 12.05 -15.56 -2.42
C CYS A 118 10.57 -15.77 -2.73
N LYS A 119 9.78 -16.07 -1.70
CA LYS A 119 8.32 -16.11 -1.80
C LYS A 119 7.74 -14.72 -1.96
N VAL A 120 6.71 -14.57 -2.78
CA VAL A 120 6.04 -13.29 -2.99
C VAL A 120 4.60 -13.35 -2.52
N VAL A 121 4.24 -12.43 -1.64
CA VAL A 121 2.86 -12.14 -1.24
C VAL A 121 2.41 -10.91 -1.99
N GLY A 122 1.47 -11.07 -2.93
CA GLY A 122 0.85 -9.97 -3.66
C GLY A 122 -0.42 -9.49 -2.95
N ILE A 123 -0.55 -8.20 -2.70
CA ILE A 123 -1.68 -7.63 -1.98
C ILE A 123 -2.37 -6.57 -2.81
N THR A 124 -3.69 -6.69 -2.95
CA THR A 124 -4.55 -5.64 -3.53
C THR A 124 -5.85 -5.50 -2.74
N GLY A 125 -6.70 -4.58 -3.16
CA GLY A 125 -8.02 -4.31 -2.59
C GLY A 125 -8.42 -2.85 -2.79
N SER A 126 -9.65 -2.52 -2.50
CA SER A 126 -10.14 -1.15 -2.59
C SER A 126 -9.58 -0.31 -1.45
N VAL A 127 -9.62 -0.82 -0.22
CA VAL A 127 -9.18 -0.16 1.02
C VAL A 127 -8.28 -1.10 1.81
N GLY A 128 -7.38 -0.54 2.63
CA GLY A 128 -6.59 -1.30 3.60
C GLY A 128 -5.34 -1.98 3.05
N LYS A 129 -5.03 -1.89 1.75
CA LYS A 129 -3.84 -2.53 1.14
C LYS A 129 -2.55 -2.30 1.94
N THR A 130 -2.24 -1.05 2.20
CA THR A 130 -0.99 -0.67 2.88
C THR A 130 -0.96 -1.14 4.34
N SER A 131 -2.06 -0.97 5.09
CA SER A 131 -2.14 -1.43 6.48
C SER A 131 -2.09 -2.95 6.57
N THR A 132 -2.75 -3.69 5.63
CA THR A 132 -2.65 -5.14 5.53
C THR A 132 -1.23 -5.57 5.16
N LYS A 133 -0.55 -4.88 4.25
CA LYS A 133 0.86 -5.12 3.89
C LYS A 133 1.77 -4.99 5.12
N GLU A 134 1.61 -3.93 5.91
CA GLU A 134 2.40 -3.72 7.13
C GLU A 134 2.13 -4.82 8.17
N MET A 135 0.88 -5.19 8.37
CA MET A 135 0.50 -6.28 9.27
C MET A 135 1.10 -7.62 8.84
N ILE A 136 0.96 -7.97 7.55
CA ILE A 136 1.56 -9.20 6.99
C ILE A 136 3.09 -9.17 7.14
N ALA A 137 3.73 -8.05 6.81
CA ALA A 137 5.18 -7.92 6.95
C ALA A 137 5.62 -8.09 8.42
N SER A 138 4.95 -7.43 9.37
CA SER A 138 5.25 -7.54 10.81
C SER A 138 5.12 -8.99 11.32
N VAL A 139 4.11 -9.72 10.85
CA VAL A 139 3.95 -11.16 11.16
C VAL A 139 5.10 -11.97 10.58
N LEU A 140 5.44 -11.75 9.32
CA LEU A 140 6.48 -12.54 8.64
C LEU A 140 7.89 -12.22 9.14
N GLU A 141 8.16 -11.01 9.58
CA GLU A 141 9.44 -10.55 10.14
C GLU A 141 9.81 -11.28 11.44
N GLN A 142 8.86 -12.00 12.07
CA GLN A 142 9.16 -12.85 13.23
C GLN A 142 10.03 -14.08 12.88
N ARG A 143 10.07 -14.45 11.60
CA ARG A 143 10.84 -15.62 11.13
C ARG A 143 11.70 -15.32 9.91
N TYR A 144 11.25 -14.47 9.00
CA TYR A 144 11.85 -14.27 7.69
C TYR A 144 12.50 -12.89 7.55
N LYS A 145 13.48 -12.79 6.65
CA LYS A 145 13.97 -11.51 6.14
C LYS A 145 13.02 -11.01 5.07
N VAL A 146 12.20 -10.04 5.41
CA VAL A 146 11.12 -9.53 4.56
C VAL A 146 11.57 -8.27 3.83
N LEU A 147 11.24 -8.18 2.52
CA LEU A 147 11.17 -6.93 1.78
C LEU A 147 9.69 -6.58 1.62
N LYS A 148 9.31 -5.33 1.79
CA LYS A 148 7.95 -4.85 1.54
C LYS A 148 7.95 -3.61 0.67
N THR A 149 6.84 -3.37 -0.06
CA THR A 149 6.64 -2.13 -0.81
C THR A 149 6.72 -0.93 0.13
N GLU A 150 7.60 0.00 -0.20
CA GLU A 150 7.75 1.27 0.51
C GLU A 150 6.81 2.34 -0.07
N GLY A 151 6.23 3.18 0.79
CA GLY A 151 5.34 4.27 0.35
C GLY A 151 4.22 3.77 -0.56
N ASN A 152 4.09 4.41 -1.72
CA ASN A 152 3.11 4.09 -2.76
C ASN A 152 3.73 3.48 -4.04
N PHE A 153 4.87 2.82 -3.93
CA PHE A 153 5.52 2.14 -5.07
C PHE A 153 4.76 0.87 -5.49
N ASN A 154 3.46 1.01 -5.75
CA ASN A 154 2.52 -0.08 -5.98
C ASN A 154 1.90 -0.10 -7.40
N ASN A 155 2.33 0.81 -8.28
CA ASN A 155 1.88 0.94 -9.67
C ASN A 155 2.93 0.42 -10.67
N GLU A 156 2.68 0.58 -11.97
CA GLU A 156 3.54 0.10 -13.06
C GLU A 156 4.95 0.70 -13.10
N ILE A 157 5.21 1.78 -12.36
CA ILE A 157 6.56 2.35 -12.18
C ILE A 157 7.15 1.93 -10.83
N GLY A 158 6.36 1.99 -9.77
CA GLY A 158 6.82 1.72 -8.40
C GLY A 158 7.10 0.25 -8.12
N LEU A 159 6.25 -0.66 -8.63
CA LEU A 159 6.43 -2.09 -8.41
C LEU A 159 7.74 -2.64 -9.00
N PRO A 160 8.13 -2.33 -10.26
CA PRO A 160 9.46 -2.69 -10.77
C PRO A 160 10.59 -2.22 -9.87
N LEU A 161 10.54 -0.97 -9.40
CA LEU A 161 11.57 -0.41 -8.49
C LEU A 161 11.61 -1.15 -7.15
N THR A 162 10.47 -1.60 -6.64
CA THR A 162 10.39 -2.45 -5.45
C THR A 162 11.01 -3.83 -5.71
N ILE A 163 10.72 -4.45 -6.85
CA ILE A 163 11.29 -5.74 -7.25
C ILE A 163 12.82 -5.62 -7.39
N PHE A 164 13.33 -4.53 -7.96
CA PHE A 164 14.79 -4.30 -8.07
C PHE A 164 15.50 -4.12 -6.72
N LYS A 165 14.78 -3.91 -5.61
CA LYS A 165 15.34 -3.89 -4.25
C LYS A 165 15.46 -5.28 -3.63
N ILE A 166 14.82 -6.32 -4.18
CA ILE A 166 14.93 -7.68 -3.66
C ILE A 166 16.39 -8.16 -3.85
N ARG A 167 16.92 -8.84 -2.85
CA ARG A 167 18.27 -9.41 -2.85
C ARG A 167 18.22 -10.86 -2.36
N ALA A 168 19.27 -11.62 -2.58
CA ALA A 168 19.38 -13.01 -2.18
C ALA A 168 19.14 -13.27 -0.67
N LYS A 169 19.34 -12.24 0.17
CA LYS A 169 19.04 -12.31 1.61
C LYS A 169 17.54 -12.29 1.95
N HIS A 170 16.68 -11.79 1.06
CA HIS A 170 15.25 -11.71 1.32
C HIS A 170 14.60 -13.06 1.04
N GLU A 171 13.87 -13.57 2.03
CA GLU A 171 13.19 -14.85 1.96
C GLU A 171 11.74 -14.67 1.52
N VAL A 172 11.13 -13.52 1.85
CA VAL A 172 9.78 -13.15 1.45
C VAL A 172 9.75 -11.69 0.97
N ALA A 173 8.99 -11.42 -0.07
CA ALA A 173 8.66 -10.07 -0.51
C ALA A 173 7.14 -9.86 -0.42
N VAL A 174 6.71 -8.76 0.24
CA VAL A 174 5.30 -8.37 0.38
C VAL A 174 5.05 -7.19 -0.53
N LEU A 175 4.40 -7.44 -1.66
CA LEU A 175 4.25 -6.50 -2.76
C LEU A 175 2.81 -5.98 -2.83
N GLU A 176 2.65 -4.69 -2.55
CA GLU A 176 1.38 -3.99 -2.75
C GLU A 176 1.17 -3.69 -4.24
N MET A 177 -0.03 -3.99 -4.76
CA MET A 177 -0.43 -3.76 -6.14
C MET A 177 -1.69 -2.91 -6.19
N GLY A 178 -1.52 -1.65 -6.60
CA GLY A 178 -2.58 -0.66 -6.76
C GLY A 178 -2.96 -0.49 -8.22
N ILE A 179 -4.25 -0.48 -8.52
CA ILE A 179 -4.78 -0.31 -9.87
C ILE A 179 -5.88 0.73 -9.89
N SER A 180 -6.02 1.38 -11.02
CA SER A 180 -7.08 2.34 -11.35
C SER A 180 -7.89 1.93 -12.58
N ASP A 181 -7.38 1.00 -13.41
CA ASP A 181 -8.02 0.60 -14.66
C ASP A 181 -7.85 -0.90 -14.93
N PHE A 182 -8.62 -1.43 -15.89
CA PHE A 182 -8.52 -2.81 -16.37
C PHE A 182 -7.15 -3.10 -17.00
N GLY A 183 -6.67 -4.34 -16.82
CA GLY A 183 -5.39 -4.80 -17.36
C GLY A 183 -4.16 -4.29 -16.58
N GLU A 184 -4.28 -3.32 -15.68
CA GLU A 184 -3.15 -2.89 -14.85
C GLU A 184 -2.74 -4.02 -13.89
N MET A 185 -3.71 -4.68 -13.25
CA MET A 185 -3.39 -5.80 -12.35
C MET A 185 -2.74 -6.96 -13.09
N HIS A 186 -3.19 -7.25 -14.30
CA HIS A 186 -2.54 -8.26 -15.16
C HIS A 186 -1.06 -7.94 -15.36
N ARG A 187 -0.70 -6.70 -15.70
CA ARG A 187 0.69 -6.27 -15.89
C ARG A 187 1.50 -6.29 -14.60
N LEU A 188 0.92 -5.83 -13.49
CA LEU A 188 1.59 -5.85 -12.18
C LEU A 188 1.84 -7.28 -11.70
N ALA A 189 0.83 -8.14 -11.79
CA ALA A 189 0.92 -9.52 -11.34
C ALA A 189 1.86 -10.36 -12.22
N ALA A 190 1.93 -10.09 -13.53
CA ALA A 190 2.89 -10.70 -14.44
C ALA A 190 4.34 -10.42 -14.01
N MET A 191 4.63 -9.21 -13.50
CA MET A 191 5.93 -8.85 -12.95
C MET A 191 6.17 -9.49 -11.59
N ALA A 192 5.18 -9.43 -10.67
CA ALA A 192 5.32 -9.91 -9.30
C ALA A 192 5.34 -11.44 -9.18
N ARG A 193 4.53 -12.15 -9.99
CA ARG A 193 4.33 -13.61 -9.97
C ARG A 193 4.13 -14.13 -8.54
N PRO A 194 3.00 -13.79 -7.89
CA PRO A 194 2.81 -14.08 -6.47
C PRO A 194 2.74 -15.58 -6.18
N ASP A 195 3.28 -15.98 -5.03
CA ASP A 195 3.04 -17.30 -4.40
C ASP A 195 1.75 -17.27 -3.59
N ILE A 196 1.42 -16.11 -3.00
CA ILE A 196 0.17 -15.88 -2.25
C ILE A 196 -0.46 -14.59 -2.76
N GLY A 197 -1.73 -14.67 -3.16
CA GLY A 197 -2.54 -13.52 -3.55
C GLY A 197 -3.54 -13.15 -2.45
N VAL A 198 -3.53 -11.90 -2.00
CA VAL A 198 -4.44 -11.38 -0.96
C VAL A 198 -5.28 -10.25 -1.54
N ILE A 199 -6.61 -10.34 -1.41
CA ILE A 199 -7.51 -9.22 -1.71
C ILE A 199 -8.27 -8.85 -0.45
N THR A 200 -8.13 -7.58 -0.01
CA THR A 200 -8.69 -7.13 1.27
C THR A 200 -10.20 -6.90 1.21
N ASN A 201 -10.69 -6.24 0.16
CA ASN A 201 -12.11 -5.95 -0.07
C ASN A 201 -12.36 -5.39 -1.47
N ILE A 202 -13.65 -5.38 -1.88
CA ILE A 202 -14.16 -4.78 -3.11
C ILE A 202 -15.12 -3.65 -2.74
N GLY A 203 -14.59 -2.46 -2.53
CA GLY A 203 -15.34 -1.25 -2.20
C GLY A 203 -15.58 -0.35 -3.42
N LEU A 204 -15.99 0.89 -3.15
CA LEU A 204 -16.26 1.92 -4.15
C LEU A 204 -15.00 2.77 -4.38
N CYS A 205 -14.06 2.28 -5.15
CA CYS A 205 -12.87 3.04 -5.57
C CYS A 205 -12.69 2.94 -7.08
N HIS A 206 -12.15 3.99 -7.70
CA HIS A 206 -11.90 4.03 -9.15
C HIS A 206 -13.14 3.70 -10.00
N LEU A 207 -14.34 4.08 -9.52
CA LEU A 207 -15.61 3.83 -10.20
C LEU A 207 -15.68 4.51 -11.57
N GLU A 208 -14.98 5.63 -11.74
CA GLU A 208 -14.90 6.35 -13.00
C GLU A 208 -14.36 5.45 -14.13
N ASN A 209 -13.35 4.63 -13.86
CA ASN A 209 -12.70 3.77 -14.84
C ASN A 209 -13.27 2.34 -14.83
N LEU A 210 -13.59 1.79 -13.66
CA LEU A 210 -14.00 0.40 -13.48
C LEU A 210 -15.54 0.23 -13.48
N GLY A 211 -16.29 1.32 -13.46
CA GLY A 211 -17.74 1.39 -13.62
C GLY A 211 -18.55 0.85 -12.45
N THR A 212 -18.32 -0.38 -12.02
CA THR A 212 -19.10 -1.07 -10.99
C THR A 212 -18.21 -1.85 -10.01
N ARG A 213 -18.78 -2.29 -8.87
CA ARG A 213 -18.08 -3.21 -7.96
C ARG A 213 -17.73 -4.56 -8.63
N ASP A 214 -18.51 -5.01 -9.60
CA ASP A 214 -18.18 -6.21 -10.40
C ASP A 214 -16.98 -5.96 -11.31
N GLY A 215 -16.89 -4.76 -11.91
CA GLY A 215 -15.70 -4.35 -12.67
C GLY A 215 -14.45 -4.26 -11.77
N ILE A 216 -14.59 -3.73 -10.54
CA ILE A 216 -13.50 -3.69 -9.55
C ILE A 216 -13.06 -5.11 -9.16
N LEU A 217 -14.01 -6.04 -8.93
CA LEU A 217 -13.71 -7.44 -8.67
C LEU A 217 -12.96 -8.06 -9.84
N GLN A 218 -13.47 -7.88 -11.08
CA GLN A 218 -12.84 -8.40 -12.30
C GLN A 218 -11.39 -7.90 -12.42
N ALA A 219 -11.18 -6.59 -12.35
CA ALA A 219 -9.85 -5.99 -12.48
C ALA A 219 -8.86 -6.49 -11.40
N LYS A 220 -9.29 -6.60 -10.13
CA LYS A 220 -8.40 -7.06 -9.06
C LYS A 220 -8.10 -8.56 -9.11
N THR A 221 -9.05 -9.37 -9.61
CA THR A 221 -8.86 -10.82 -9.74
C THR A 221 -7.98 -11.22 -10.93
N GLU A 222 -7.64 -10.30 -11.85
CA GLU A 222 -6.59 -10.53 -12.87
C GLU A 222 -5.25 -10.98 -12.25
N MET A 223 -5.01 -10.69 -10.96
CA MET A 223 -3.86 -11.20 -10.22
C MET A 223 -3.79 -12.73 -10.22
N PHE A 224 -4.91 -13.40 -10.25
CA PHE A 224 -4.97 -14.86 -10.14
C PHE A 224 -4.40 -15.58 -11.37
N ASP A 225 -4.39 -14.94 -12.53
CA ASP A 225 -3.83 -15.50 -13.78
C ASP A 225 -2.30 -15.62 -13.72
N HIS A 226 -1.66 -14.94 -12.76
CA HIS A 226 -0.20 -14.88 -12.62
C HIS A 226 0.33 -15.49 -11.33
N LEU A 227 -0.52 -16.18 -10.58
CA LEU A 227 -0.08 -16.93 -9.41
C LEU A 227 0.90 -18.04 -9.82
N GLN A 228 1.86 -18.33 -8.96
CA GLN A 228 2.71 -19.51 -9.11
C GLN A 228 1.85 -20.79 -9.14
N VAL A 229 2.37 -21.87 -9.74
CA VAL A 229 1.63 -23.14 -9.91
C VAL A 229 1.03 -23.64 -8.59
N ASP A 230 1.77 -23.49 -7.47
CA ASP A 230 1.31 -23.86 -6.13
C ASP A 230 0.77 -22.67 -5.33
N GLY A 231 0.44 -21.58 -6.02
CA GLY A 231 -0.05 -20.35 -5.41
C GLY A 231 -1.36 -20.52 -4.65
N THR A 232 -1.51 -19.74 -3.60
CA THR A 232 -2.67 -19.73 -2.71
C THR A 232 -3.38 -18.38 -2.77
N VAL A 233 -4.71 -18.38 -2.68
CA VAL A 233 -5.53 -17.17 -2.61
C VAL A 233 -6.15 -17.03 -1.22
N ILE A 234 -6.05 -15.84 -0.65
CA ILE A 234 -6.58 -15.48 0.67
C ILE A 234 -7.53 -14.29 0.49
N LEU A 235 -8.80 -14.45 0.84
CA LEU A 235 -9.84 -13.47 0.63
C LEU A 235 -10.61 -13.15 1.92
N ASN A 236 -11.07 -11.91 2.02
CA ASN A 236 -12.03 -11.53 3.05
C ASN A 236 -13.40 -12.16 2.77
N GLY A 237 -13.81 -13.07 3.62
CA GLY A 237 -15.07 -13.81 3.52
C GLY A 237 -16.30 -13.00 3.92
N ASP A 238 -16.13 -11.82 4.51
CA ASP A 238 -17.23 -10.91 4.85
C ASP A 238 -17.50 -9.89 3.72
N ASP A 239 -16.73 -9.93 2.64
CA ASP A 239 -16.99 -9.15 1.44
C ASP A 239 -17.88 -9.94 0.47
N ASP A 240 -19.05 -9.37 0.13
CA ASP A 240 -20.08 -10.00 -0.72
C ASP A 240 -19.57 -10.35 -2.13
N LYS A 241 -18.60 -9.62 -2.65
CA LYS A 241 -17.99 -9.87 -3.97
C LYS A 241 -16.90 -10.93 -3.88
N LEU A 242 -16.02 -10.86 -2.89
CA LEU A 242 -14.94 -11.82 -2.72
C LEU A 242 -15.45 -13.21 -2.34
N SER A 243 -16.52 -13.31 -1.52
CA SER A 243 -17.14 -14.59 -1.12
C SER A 243 -17.69 -15.40 -2.29
N THR A 244 -17.88 -14.78 -3.47
CA THR A 244 -18.26 -15.50 -4.70
C THR A 244 -17.13 -16.34 -5.30
N LYS A 245 -15.87 -16.08 -4.94
CA LYS A 245 -14.67 -16.73 -5.47
C LYS A 245 -14.24 -17.90 -4.59
N LYS A 246 -14.97 -19.02 -4.62
CA LYS A 246 -14.73 -20.20 -3.76
C LYS A 246 -13.51 -21.01 -4.18
N GLU A 247 -13.10 -20.90 -5.42
CA GLU A 247 -11.98 -21.66 -6.02
C GLU A 247 -11.23 -20.79 -7.05
N VAL A 248 -9.93 -20.94 -7.08
CA VAL A 248 -9.04 -20.31 -8.08
C VAL A 248 -8.02 -21.33 -8.54
N ASN A 249 -7.89 -21.51 -9.87
CA ASN A 249 -6.95 -22.46 -10.50
C ASN A 249 -7.08 -23.91 -9.94
N GLY A 250 -8.32 -24.37 -9.67
CA GLY A 250 -8.59 -25.71 -9.15
C GLY A 250 -8.26 -25.91 -7.67
N LYS A 251 -8.00 -24.83 -6.92
CA LYS A 251 -7.69 -24.85 -5.48
C LYS A 251 -8.71 -24.05 -4.69
N PRO A 252 -9.11 -24.53 -3.49
CA PRO A 252 -10.00 -23.77 -2.63
C PRO A 252 -9.32 -22.48 -2.16
N VAL A 253 -10.11 -21.43 -2.04
CA VAL A 253 -9.70 -20.15 -1.47
C VAL A 253 -9.71 -20.24 0.06
N ILE A 254 -8.76 -19.64 0.72
CA ILE A 254 -8.72 -19.46 2.18
C ILE A 254 -9.50 -18.20 2.53
N PHE A 255 -10.58 -18.36 3.30
CA PHE A 255 -11.39 -17.24 3.75
C PHE A 255 -11.09 -16.84 5.19
N TYR A 256 -10.98 -15.53 5.40
CA TYR A 256 -10.91 -14.96 6.75
C TYR A 256 -12.06 -13.97 6.98
N GLY A 257 -12.41 -13.72 8.24
CA GLY A 257 -13.44 -12.73 8.59
C GLY A 257 -13.80 -12.70 10.07
N VAL A 258 -14.81 -11.92 10.44
CA VAL A 258 -15.31 -11.81 11.81
C VAL A 258 -16.47 -12.77 12.04
N GLY A 259 -16.46 -13.45 13.22
CA GLY A 259 -17.42 -14.50 13.56
C GLY A 259 -17.22 -15.79 12.75
N ALA A 260 -17.64 -16.92 13.33
CA ALA A 260 -17.56 -18.23 12.69
C ALA A 260 -18.53 -18.35 11.50
N ASP A 261 -19.72 -17.78 11.65
CA ASP A 261 -20.76 -17.82 10.63
C ASP A 261 -20.48 -16.78 9.54
N SER A 262 -20.86 -17.11 8.32
CA SER A 262 -20.82 -16.18 7.20
C SER A 262 -22.23 -15.83 6.75
N ALA A 263 -22.45 -14.55 6.41
CA ALA A 263 -23.66 -14.12 5.72
C ALA A 263 -23.76 -14.69 4.29
N PHE A 264 -22.68 -15.27 3.79
CA PHE A 264 -22.56 -15.86 2.48
C PHE A 264 -22.32 -17.37 2.61
N ASP A 265 -22.68 -18.16 1.61
CA ASP A 265 -22.49 -19.62 1.61
C ASP A 265 -21.00 -19.99 1.44
N ILE A 266 -20.20 -19.65 2.46
CA ILE A 266 -18.78 -20.02 2.61
C ILE A 266 -18.46 -20.39 4.04
N LYS A 267 -17.38 -21.17 4.23
CA LYS A 267 -16.75 -21.42 5.52
C LYS A 267 -15.51 -20.54 5.65
N LYS A 268 -15.39 -19.83 6.76
CA LYS A 268 -14.16 -19.11 7.11
C LYS A 268 -13.17 -20.07 7.73
N ASP A 269 -11.95 -20.09 7.23
CA ASP A 269 -10.86 -20.93 7.76
C ASP A 269 -10.20 -20.26 8.97
N ILE A 270 -10.23 -18.92 8.99
CA ILE A 270 -9.64 -18.08 10.04
C ILE A 270 -10.66 -17.01 10.40
N TYR A 271 -11.00 -16.88 11.67
CA TYR A 271 -11.98 -15.88 12.08
C TYR A 271 -11.68 -15.31 13.48
N ALA A 272 -12.21 -14.12 13.76
CA ALA A 272 -12.10 -13.46 15.05
C ALA A 272 -13.45 -13.45 15.79
N THR A 273 -13.38 -13.66 17.11
CA THR A 273 -14.48 -13.43 18.06
C THR A 273 -13.98 -12.59 19.23
N ASP A 274 -14.86 -12.27 20.16
CA ASP A 274 -14.51 -11.56 21.40
C ASP A 274 -13.71 -10.28 21.12
N ILE A 275 -14.19 -9.50 20.12
CA ILE A 275 -13.55 -8.27 19.69
C ILE A 275 -13.84 -7.17 20.70
N GLU A 276 -12.78 -6.61 21.28
CA GLU A 276 -12.85 -5.52 22.24
C GLU A 276 -12.14 -4.28 21.67
N ASN A 277 -12.83 -3.14 21.71
CA ASN A 277 -12.31 -1.86 21.30
C ASN A 277 -11.77 -1.09 22.51
N HIS A 278 -10.47 -0.86 22.54
CA HIS A 278 -9.77 -0.11 23.60
C HIS A 278 -9.45 1.34 23.18
N GLY A 279 -10.24 1.90 22.26
CA GLY A 279 -10.03 3.26 21.74
C GLY A 279 -8.66 3.39 21.05
N LEU A 280 -7.89 4.41 21.42
CA LEU A 280 -6.58 4.66 20.82
C LEU A 280 -5.51 3.62 21.19
N GLU A 281 -5.72 2.79 22.20
CA GLU A 281 -4.78 1.70 22.56
C GLU A 281 -4.88 0.51 21.59
N GLY A 282 -5.89 0.49 20.71
CA GLY A 282 -6.08 -0.52 19.69
C GLY A 282 -7.22 -1.49 19.99
N MET A 283 -7.09 -2.70 19.49
CA MET A 283 -8.11 -3.75 19.54
C MET A 283 -7.56 -5.00 20.21
N CYS A 284 -8.43 -5.76 20.87
CA CYS A 284 -8.17 -7.14 21.25
C CYS A 284 -9.19 -8.05 20.57
N ALA A 285 -8.77 -9.27 20.22
CA ALA A 285 -9.67 -10.26 19.62
C ALA A 285 -9.16 -11.68 19.88
N LYS A 286 -10.06 -12.65 19.95
CA LYS A 286 -9.70 -14.05 19.90
C LYS A 286 -9.69 -14.52 18.46
N ILE A 287 -8.55 -14.99 17.96
CA ILE A 287 -8.40 -15.51 16.59
C ILE A 287 -8.43 -17.01 16.61
N HIS A 288 -9.32 -17.58 15.79
CA HIS A 288 -9.52 -19.01 15.59
C HIS A 288 -8.87 -19.44 14.29
N THR A 289 -8.09 -20.52 14.32
CA THR A 289 -7.37 -21.06 13.16
C THR A 289 -7.43 -22.59 13.14
N PRO A 290 -7.15 -23.25 12.02
CA PRO A 290 -7.04 -24.70 11.96
C PRO A 290 -5.93 -25.30 12.86
N GLN A 291 -4.97 -24.48 13.31
CA GLN A 291 -3.86 -24.91 14.17
C GLN A 291 -4.12 -24.62 15.67
N GLY A 292 -5.25 -24.01 16.01
CA GLY A 292 -5.66 -23.62 17.37
C GLY A 292 -5.99 -22.14 17.48
N ASP A 293 -6.44 -21.76 18.67
CA ASP A 293 -6.92 -20.41 18.97
C ASP A 293 -5.84 -19.61 19.73
N PHE A 294 -5.90 -18.29 19.61
CA PHE A 294 -5.05 -17.39 20.40
C PHE A 294 -5.69 -16.00 20.59
N ASP A 295 -5.29 -15.34 21.67
CA ASP A 295 -5.69 -13.95 21.91
C ASP A 295 -4.71 -13.02 21.18
N ALA A 296 -5.23 -12.14 20.35
CA ALA A 296 -4.47 -11.16 19.59
C ALA A 296 -4.63 -9.78 20.21
N LYS A 297 -3.51 -9.11 20.47
CA LYS A 297 -3.47 -7.67 20.81
C LYS A 297 -3.00 -6.91 19.58
N ILE A 298 -3.85 -6.04 19.05
CA ILE A 298 -3.64 -5.25 17.84
C ILE A 298 -3.42 -3.79 18.26
N PRO A 299 -2.19 -3.26 18.27
CA PRO A 299 -1.90 -1.94 18.83
C PRO A 299 -2.28 -0.78 17.89
N ILE A 300 -3.26 -0.99 17.03
CA ILE A 300 -3.77 0.02 16.08
C ILE A 300 -5.28 0.10 16.23
N PRO A 301 -5.85 1.30 16.43
CA PRO A 301 -7.27 1.48 16.65
C PRO A 301 -8.11 1.17 15.41
N GLY A 302 -9.34 0.72 15.64
CA GLY A 302 -10.36 0.47 14.63
C GLY A 302 -10.52 -0.99 14.23
N GLU A 303 -11.77 -1.42 14.13
CA GLU A 303 -12.16 -2.82 13.86
C GLU A 303 -11.59 -3.34 12.54
N HIS A 304 -11.40 -2.48 11.53
CA HIS A 304 -10.77 -2.86 10.26
C HIS A 304 -9.35 -3.43 10.45
N ASN A 305 -8.65 -3.12 11.56
CA ASN A 305 -7.34 -3.70 11.86
C ASN A 305 -7.43 -5.14 12.39
N VAL A 306 -8.59 -5.59 12.85
CA VAL A 306 -8.86 -7.01 13.10
C VAL A 306 -8.81 -7.78 11.79
N TYR A 307 -9.40 -7.28 10.71
CA TYR A 307 -9.31 -7.87 9.37
C TYR A 307 -7.85 -7.92 8.85
N ASN A 308 -7.07 -6.86 9.11
CA ASN A 308 -5.65 -6.85 8.75
C ASN A 308 -4.88 -7.95 9.53
N ALA A 309 -5.17 -8.14 10.82
CA ALA A 309 -4.58 -9.19 11.65
C ALA A 309 -4.98 -10.59 11.18
N LEU A 310 -6.23 -10.79 10.76
CA LEU A 310 -6.71 -12.03 10.18
C LEU A 310 -6.00 -12.36 8.85
N ALA A 311 -5.82 -11.39 7.97
CA ALA A 311 -5.04 -11.55 6.74
C ALA A 311 -3.56 -11.89 7.05
N GLY A 312 -2.96 -11.20 8.04
CA GLY A 312 -1.61 -11.50 8.53
C GLY A 312 -1.49 -12.93 9.09
N THR A 313 -2.50 -13.37 9.84
CA THR A 313 -2.60 -14.73 10.36
C THR A 313 -2.65 -15.76 9.24
N ALA A 314 -3.52 -15.52 8.24
CA ALA A 314 -3.67 -16.43 7.11
C ALA A 314 -2.36 -16.61 6.33
N VAL A 315 -1.68 -15.50 6.00
CA VAL A 315 -0.38 -15.53 5.30
C VAL A 315 0.70 -16.19 6.17
N GLY A 316 0.75 -15.86 7.47
CA GLY A 316 1.70 -16.45 8.41
C GLY A 316 1.58 -17.97 8.48
N LEU A 317 0.35 -18.50 8.59
CA LEU A 317 0.08 -19.94 8.60
C LEU A 317 0.49 -20.62 7.28
N GLN A 318 0.21 -19.99 6.14
CA GLN A 318 0.60 -20.52 4.82
C GLN A 318 2.12 -20.59 4.63
N LEU A 319 2.86 -19.71 5.27
CA LEU A 319 4.33 -19.73 5.26
C LEU A 319 4.93 -20.48 6.47
N GLY A 320 4.09 -21.17 7.25
CA GLY A 320 4.52 -22.11 8.30
C GLY A 320 4.94 -21.47 9.61
N LEU A 321 4.54 -20.20 9.88
CA LEU A 321 4.74 -19.60 11.19
C LEU A 321 3.88 -20.30 12.25
N SER A 322 4.39 -20.39 13.47
CA SER A 322 3.61 -20.82 14.63
C SER A 322 2.64 -19.73 15.09
N ILE A 323 1.57 -20.12 15.76
CA ILE A 323 0.61 -19.21 16.38
C ILE A 323 1.32 -18.15 17.27
N ARG A 324 2.36 -18.58 18.00
CA ARG A 324 3.13 -17.66 18.87
C ARG A 324 3.83 -16.57 18.06
N GLU A 325 4.48 -16.93 16.96
CA GLU A 325 5.15 -15.94 16.08
C GLU A 325 4.12 -15.02 15.45
N ILE A 326 2.98 -15.55 15.01
CA ILE A 326 1.89 -14.75 14.43
C ILE A 326 1.36 -13.75 15.46
N ALA A 327 1.03 -14.19 16.68
CA ALA A 327 0.54 -13.32 17.75
C ALA A 327 1.57 -12.22 18.10
N GLN A 328 2.85 -12.58 18.17
CA GLN A 328 3.93 -11.61 18.40
C GLN A 328 4.05 -10.60 17.27
N GLY A 329 3.96 -11.03 16.02
CA GLY A 329 4.01 -10.15 14.85
C GLY A 329 2.83 -9.17 14.80
N ILE A 330 1.63 -9.63 15.11
CA ILE A 330 0.45 -8.77 15.24
C ILE A 330 0.67 -7.71 16.32
N ALA A 331 1.16 -8.12 17.49
CA ALA A 331 1.40 -7.19 18.61
C ALA A 331 2.55 -6.20 18.36
N SER A 332 3.42 -6.47 17.39
CA SER A 332 4.59 -5.64 17.07
C SER A 332 4.35 -4.69 15.91
N VAL A 333 3.19 -4.75 15.24
CA VAL A 333 2.89 -3.89 14.09
C VAL A 333 2.90 -2.41 14.48
N GLN A 334 3.46 -1.58 13.60
CA GLN A 334 3.50 -0.13 13.78
C GLN A 334 2.69 0.57 12.69
N THR A 335 2.11 1.70 13.03
CA THR A 335 1.47 2.58 12.05
C THR A 335 2.52 3.31 11.22
N ILE A 336 2.12 3.70 10.02
CA ILE A 336 2.91 4.60 9.16
C ILE A 336 2.20 5.95 9.07
N ALA A 337 2.95 7.02 8.84
CA ALA A 337 2.41 8.37 8.71
C ALA A 337 1.25 8.40 7.69
N GLY A 338 0.19 9.11 8.01
CA GLY A 338 -1.00 9.22 7.18
C GLY A 338 -1.94 8.00 7.19
N ARG A 339 -1.69 6.99 8.07
CA ARG A 339 -2.50 5.77 8.20
C ARG A 339 -2.83 5.49 9.67
N THR A 340 -3.80 6.22 10.20
CA THR A 340 -4.21 6.14 11.61
C THR A 340 -3.00 6.27 12.58
N SER A 341 -2.06 7.16 12.24
CA SER A 341 -0.89 7.43 13.06
C SER A 341 -1.25 8.39 14.18
N LEU A 342 -0.86 8.06 15.41
CA LEU A 342 -1.17 8.85 16.58
C LEU A 342 0.01 9.79 16.92
N LEU A 343 -0.27 11.09 16.96
CA LEU A 343 0.70 12.13 17.32
C LEU A 343 0.21 12.84 18.58
N HIS A 344 1.04 12.83 19.62
CA HIS A 344 0.74 13.53 20.86
C HIS A 344 1.49 14.86 20.88
N VAL A 345 0.77 15.97 20.83
CA VAL A 345 1.34 17.33 20.74
C VAL A 345 0.49 18.35 21.49
N LYS A 346 1.12 19.23 22.25
CA LYS A 346 0.45 20.31 23.00
C LYS A 346 -0.72 19.82 23.87
N GLY A 347 -0.60 18.63 24.46
CA GLY A 347 -1.66 18.01 25.26
C GLY A 347 -2.87 17.49 24.45
N MET A 348 -2.80 17.51 23.13
CA MET A 348 -3.79 16.95 22.21
C MET A 348 -3.32 15.61 21.65
N THR A 349 -4.25 14.82 21.11
CA THR A 349 -3.96 13.68 20.28
C THR A 349 -4.44 13.95 18.85
N VAL A 350 -3.53 13.90 17.88
CA VAL A 350 -3.86 14.00 16.45
C VAL A 350 -3.82 12.61 15.83
N ILE A 351 -4.94 12.19 15.25
CA ILE A 351 -5.06 10.97 14.44
C ILE A 351 -4.77 11.37 12.99
N ASP A 352 -3.52 11.16 12.56
CA ASP A 352 -3.11 11.39 11.17
C ASP A 352 -3.55 10.22 10.30
N ASP A 353 -4.62 10.42 9.52
CA ASP A 353 -5.13 9.46 8.52
C ASP A 353 -5.34 10.14 7.16
N CYS A 354 -4.45 11.09 6.84
CA CYS A 354 -4.60 12.00 5.72
C CYS A 354 -3.92 11.56 4.40
N TYR A 355 -3.52 10.28 4.28
CA TYR A 355 -2.92 9.79 3.04
C TYR A 355 -3.92 9.76 1.87
N ASN A 356 -5.13 9.25 2.09
CA ASN A 356 -6.21 9.24 1.10
C ASN A 356 -7.57 9.04 1.78
N ALA A 357 -8.65 9.34 1.07
CA ALA A 357 -10.02 9.21 1.57
C ALA A 357 -10.96 8.56 0.55
N ASN A 358 -11.85 7.71 1.04
CA ASN A 358 -13.01 7.19 0.36
C ASN A 358 -14.13 6.91 1.38
N PRO A 359 -15.38 6.67 0.98
CA PRO A 359 -16.50 6.57 1.92
C PRO A 359 -16.31 5.51 3.02
N VAL A 360 -15.71 4.36 2.70
CA VAL A 360 -15.49 3.28 3.67
C VAL A 360 -14.42 3.68 4.69
N SER A 361 -13.29 4.19 4.22
CA SER A 361 -12.21 4.60 5.11
C SER A 361 -12.56 5.84 5.94
N MET A 362 -13.37 6.76 5.42
CA MET A 362 -13.86 7.91 6.18
C MET A 362 -14.73 7.47 7.35
N LYS A 363 -15.70 6.58 7.12
CA LYS A 363 -16.56 6.04 8.18
C LYS A 363 -15.75 5.29 9.24
N ALA A 364 -14.78 4.47 8.84
CA ALA A 364 -13.91 3.75 9.76
C ALA A 364 -13.08 4.70 10.65
N SER A 365 -12.57 5.81 10.08
CA SER A 365 -11.79 6.79 10.85
C SER A 365 -12.68 7.62 11.79
N ILE A 366 -13.89 7.97 11.37
CA ILE A 366 -14.92 8.62 12.22
C ILE A 366 -15.28 7.71 13.40
N ASP A 367 -15.45 6.41 13.16
CA ASP A 367 -15.71 5.44 14.21
C ASP A 367 -14.57 5.36 15.23
N VAL A 368 -13.30 5.36 14.77
CA VAL A 368 -12.14 5.44 15.65
C VAL A 368 -12.21 6.70 16.52
N LEU A 369 -12.47 7.87 15.93
CA LEU A 369 -12.60 9.13 16.68
C LEU A 369 -13.74 9.07 17.69
N ALA A 370 -14.90 8.50 17.33
CA ALA A 370 -16.06 8.38 18.19
C ALA A 370 -15.80 7.59 19.49
N HIS A 371 -14.85 6.64 19.43
CA HIS A 371 -14.46 5.83 20.60
C HIS A 371 -13.31 6.44 21.43
N THR A 372 -12.94 7.68 21.17
CA THR A 372 -11.92 8.38 21.97
C THR A 372 -12.55 9.12 23.15
N SER A 373 -11.72 9.42 24.15
CA SER A 373 -12.08 10.28 25.27
C SER A 373 -11.82 11.76 24.97
N GLY A 374 -12.47 12.65 25.72
CA GLY A 374 -12.32 14.09 25.56
C GLY A 374 -13.16 14.65 24.40
N ARG A 375 -12.82 15.84 23.95
CA ARG A 375 -13.53 16.51 22.85
C ARG A 375 -13.01 15.99 21.50
N ARG A 376 -13.90 15.58 20.63
CA ARG A 376 -13.65 14.89 19.35
C ARG A 376 -13.85 15.84 18.20
N ILE A 377 -12.80 16.10 17.46
CA ILE A 377 -12.78 17.04 16.33
C ILE A 377 -12.46 16.27 15.05
N ALA A 378 -13.38 16.27 14.10
CA ALA A 378 -13.16 15.72 12.77
C ALA A 378 -12.71 16.84 11.80
N VAL A 379 -11.56 16.65 11.12
CA VAL A 379 -11.02 17.56 10.12
C VAL A 379 -11.00 16.83 8.79
N LEU A 380 -11.99 17.11 7.93
CA LEU A 380 -12.28 16.34 6.73
C LEU A 380 -12.16 17.18 5.45
N GLY A 381 -11.52 16.62 4.42
CA GLY A 381 -11.47 17.20 3.08
C GLY A 381 -12.20 16.34 2.05
N ASP A 382 -12.27 16.83 0.81
CA ASP A 382 -12.96 16.15 -0.28
C ASP A 382 -12.41 14.74 -0.54
N MET A 383 -13.31 13.83 -0.91
CA MET A 383 -12.97 12.52 -1.47
C MET A 383 -12.95 12.61 -3.00
N GLY A 384 -11.91 12.07 -3.63
CA GLY A 384 -11.78 12.03 -5.09
C GLY A 384 -12.22 10.70 -5.72
N GLU A 385 -12.31 10.69 -7.05
CA GLU A 385 -12.53 9.50 -7.89
C GLU A 385 -13.85 8.75 -7.63
N LEU A 386 -14.89 9.45 -7.20
CA LEU A 386 -16.20 8.88 -6.84
C LEU A 386 -17.22 8.89 -7.99
N GLY A 387 -16.90 9.57 -9.09
CA GLY A 387 -17.79 9.65 -10.27
C GLY A 387 -19.09 10.40 -9.97
N ALA A 388 -20.18 9.99 -10.63
CA ALA A 388 -21.46 10.71 -10.58
C ALA A 388 -22.12 10.75 -9.19
N GLU A 389 -21.76 9.84 -8.28
CA GLU A 389 -22.33 9.73 -6.95
C GLU A 389 -21.59 10.56 -5.89
N GLU A 390 -20.57 11.34 -6.27
CA GLU A 390 -19.67 12.04 -5.35
C GLU A 390 -20.39 12.84 -4.27
N LYS A 391 -21.45 13.59 -4.62
CA LYS A 391 -22.21 14.39 -3.65
C LYS A 391 -22.94 13.54 -2.61
N GLU A 392 -23.64 12.48 -3.06
CA GLU A 392 -24.39 11.63 -2.14
C GLU A 392 -23.44 10.83 -1.22
N LEU A 393 -22.29 10.43 -1.74
CA LEU A 393 -21.25 9.78 -0.94
C LEU A 393 -20.67 10.74 0.11
N HIS A 394 -20.46 12.03 -0.24
CA HIS A 394 -20.09 13.03 0.76
C HIS A 394 -21.20 13.25 1.79
N ARG A 395 -22.48 13.37 1.40
CA ARG A 395 -23.61 13.44 2.34
C ARG A 395 -23.61 12.28 3.31
N SER A 396 -23.35 11.06 2.82
CA SER A 396 -23.29 9.87 3.68
C SER A 396 -22.25 9.98 4.80
N ILE A 397 -21.17 10.73 4.58
CA ILE A 397 -20.16 11.00 5.60
C ILE A 397 -20.62 12.07 6.58
N GLY A 398 -21.28 13.13 6.12
CA GLY A 398 -21.89 14.13 6.98
C GLY A 398 -22.93 13.51 7.94
N LYS A 399 -23.77 12.59 7.44
CA LYS A 399 -24.69 11.79 8.26
C LYS A 399 -23.96 10.94 9.29
N ALA A 400 -22.83 10.31 8.91
CA ALA A 400 -22.03 9.53 9.85
C ALA A 400 -21.43 10.42 10.95
N VAL A 401 -20.91 11.60 10.62
CA VAL A 401 -20.45 12.59 11.63
C VAL A 401 -21.57 12.96 12.59
N ALA A 402 -22.76 13.30 12.08
CA ALA A 402 -23.91 13.66 12.90
C ALA A 402 -24.33 12.54 13.87
N ALA A 403 -24.19 11.26 13.46
CA ALA A 403 -24.59 10.10 14.26
C ALA A 403 -23.50 9.63 15.27
N SER A 404 -22.26 10.08 15.14
CA SER A 404 -21.10 9.51 15.86
C SER A 404 -20.69 10.29 17.11
N GLY A 405 -21.47 11.30 17.55
CA GLY A 405 -21.16 12.08 18.74
C GLY A 405 -19.85 12.89 18.61
N ILE A 406 -19.55 13.38 17.43
CA ILE A 406 -18.43 14.28 17.15
C ILE A 406 -18.77 15.67 17.66
N ASP A 407 -17.89 16.30 18.42
CA ASP A 407 -18.13 17.61 19.04
C ASP A 407 -17.95 18.76 18.05
N ALA A 408 -17.01 18.63 17.07
CA ALA A 408 -16.84 19.62 16.03
C ALA A 408 -16.38 18.98 14.70
N LEU A 409 -16.93 19.49 13.60
CA LEU A 409 -16.52 19.18 12.23
C LEU A 409 -15.87 20.41 11.58
N PHE A 410 -14.62 20.31 11.25
CA PHE A 410 -13.93 21.23 10.34
C PHE A 410 -13.85 20.58 8.97
N CYS A 411 -14.29 21.25 7.92
CA CYS A 411 -14.22 20.66 6.60
C CYS A 411 -13.85 21.71 5.53
N ALA A 412 -13.07 21.26 4.56
CA ALA A 412 -12.61 22.10 3.45
C ALA A 412 -12.68 21.38 2.11
N GLY A 413 -13.08 22.14 1.09
CA GLY A 413 -13.22 21.65 -0.27
C GLY A 413 -14.55 22.02 -0.89
N THR A 414 -14.72 21.74 -2.18
CA THR A 414 -15.97 22.03 -2.90
C THR A 414 -17.10 21.06 -2.50
N LEU A 415 -16.76 19.79 -2.33
CA LEU A 415 -17.72 18.73 -1.97
C LEU A 415 -17.89 18.61 -0.44
N ALA A 416 -16.97 19.16 0.34
CA ALA A 416 -17.04 19.21 1.79
C ALA A 416 -18.26 20.02 2.32
N GLU A 417 -18.87 20.86 1.49
CA GLU A 417 -20.15 21.53 1.78
C GLU A 417 -21.27 20.50 2.06
N GLU A 418 -21.25 19.36 1.39
CA GLU A 418 -22.20 18.28 1.58
C GLU A 418 -22.06 17.62 2.97
N TYR A 419 -20.80 17.51 3.49
CA TYR A 419 -20.60 17.11 4.90
C TYR A 419 -21.22 18.08 5.87
N ALA A 420 -20.92 19.37 5.68
CA ALA A 420 -21.38 20.43 6.57
C ALA A 420 -22.91 20.51 6.61
N SER A 421 -23.56 20.33 5.46
CA SER A 421 -25.02 20.34 5.37
C SER A 421 -25.66 19.25 6.22
N GLU A 422 -25.18 18.00 6.12
CA GLU A 422 -25.75 16.85 6.83
C GLU A 422 -25.34 16.81 8.31
N ALA A 423 -24.11 17.22 8.64
CA ALA A 423 -23.62 17.23 10.02
C ALA A 423 -24.42 18.19 10.92
N LYS A 424 -24.96 19.29 10.36
CA LYS A 424 -25.85 20.24 11.07
C LYS A 424 -27.16 19.61 11.58
N ALA A 425 -27.48 18.40 11.14
CA ALA A 425 -28.63 17.66 11.71
C ALA A 425 -28.41 17.31 13.19
N ASN A 426 -27.16 17.25 13.66
CA ASN A 426 -26.83 17.14 15.07
C ASN A 426 -26.53 18.54 15.64
N PRO A 427 -27.40 19.13 16.48
CA PRO A 427 -27.17 20.46 17.05
C PRO A 427 -26.03 20.52 18.06
N GLU A 428 -25.52 19.37 18.53
CA GLU A 428 -24.38 19.29 19.44
C GLU A 428 -23.04 19.30 18.71
N CYS A 429 -23.05 19.13 17.37
CA CYS A 429 -21.84 19.18 16.55
C CYS A 429 -21.64 20.60 16.01
N GLU A 430 -20.57 21.27 16.41
CA GLU A 430 -20.18 22.54 15.82
C GLU A 430 -19.64 22.32 14.40
N VAL A 431 -20.17 23.03 13.40
CA VAL A 431 -19.78 22.80 11.98
C VAL A 431 -19.11 24.02 11.40
N HIS A 432 -17.85 23.85 11.02
CA HIS A 432 -16.95 24.84 10.42
C HIS A 432 -16.60 24.41 8.99
N TYR A 433 -17.19 25.08 8.00
CA TYR A 433 -16.91 24.85 6.57
C TYR A 433 -16.14 25.99 5.96
N LYS A 434 -15.10 25.70 5.20
CA LYS A 434 -14.36 26.65 4.36
C LYS A 434 -14.16 26.08 2.96
N LYS A 435 -13.96 26.97 1.99
CA LYS A 435 -13.66 26.56 0.62
C LYS A 435 -12.22 26.06 0.45
N THR A 436 -11.29 26.60 1.24
CA THR A 436 -9.86 26.27 1.16
C THR A 436 -9.38 25.61 2.43
N ARG A 437 -8.39 24.73 2.27
CA ARG A 437 -7.70 24.11 3.40
C ARG A 437 -7.03 25.14 4.30
N GLU A 438 -6.44 26.19 3.70
CA GLU A 438 -5.71 27.24 4.40
C GLU A 438 -6.62 27.99 5.38
N GLU A 439 -7.79 28.46 4.91
CA GLU A 439 -8.78 29.17 5.75
C GLU A 439 -9.30 28.25 6.87
N MET A 440 -9.56 26.98 6.57
CA MET A 440 -10.00 26.01 7.57
C MET A 440 -8.89 25.78 8.61
N THR A 441 -7.63 25.65 8.19
CA THR A 441 -6.50 25.39 9.10
C THR A 441 -6.30 26.55 10.05
N GLU A 442 -6.42 27.80 9.59
CA GLU A 442 -6.30 29.00 10.43
C GLU A 442 -7.37 29.00 11.54
N GLU A 443 -8.62 28.71 11.20
CA GLU A 443 -9.71 28.66 12.18
C GLU A 443 -9.53 27.46 13.14
N LEU A 444 -9.12 26.30 12.62
CA LEU A 444 -8.85 25.10 13.44
C LEU A 444 -7.79 25.36 14.50
N LEU A 445 -6.68 26.01 14.12
CA LEU A 445 -5.58 26.32 15.06
C LEU A 445 -6.01 27.26 16.20
N ALA A 446 -6.98 28.14 15.94
CA ALA A 446 -7.55 29.01 16.97
C ALA A 446 -8.57 28.29 17.88
N TYR A 447 -9.12 27.16 17.43
CA TYR A 447 -10.19 26.42 18.10
C TYR A 447 -9.70 25.30 19.00
N VAL A 448 -8.64 24.57 18.57
CA VAL A 448 -8.12 23.39 19.28
C VAL A 448 -7.45 23.75 20.61
N LYS A 449 -7.54 22.87 21.58
CA LYS A 449 -6.96 23.04 22.92
C LYS A 449 -6.50 21.71 23.51
N GLU A 450 -5.79 21.78 24.60
CA GLU A 450 -5.39 20.61 25.40
C GLU A 450 -6.60 19.72 25.74
N GLY A 451 -6.41 18.42 25.63
CA GLY A 451 -7.45 17.40 25.84
C GLY A 451 -8.26 17.05 24.60
N ASP A 452 -8.06 17.74 23.45
CA ASP A 452 -8.74 17.41 22.22
C ASP A 452 -8.16 16.17 21.53
N THR A 453 -9.02 15.40 20.89
CA THR A 453 -8.64 14.38 19.89
C THR A 453 -9.08 14.86 18.51
N VAL A 454 -8.11 15.01 17.59
CA VAL A 454 -8.31 15.61 16.27
C VAL A 454 -8.03 14.55 15.19
N LEU A 455 -9.04 14.13 14.44
CA LEU A 455 -8.87 13.29 13.25
C LEU A 455 -8.64 14.16 12.03
N VAL A 456 -7.58 13.90 11.26
CA VAL A 456 -7.31 14.59 9.99
C VAL A 456 -7.39 13.58 8.83
N LYS A 457 -8.33 13.80 7.88
CA LYS A 457 -8.52 12.89 6.74
C LYS A 457 -9.03 13.59 5.49
N ALA A 458 -8.37 13.31 4.35
CA ALA A 458 -8.78 13.79 3.03
C ALA A 458 -8.15 12.95 1.91
N SER A 459 -8.62 13.12 0.69
CA SER A 459 -7.92 12.60 -0.48
C SER A 459 -6.56 13.27 -0.68
N HIS A 460 -5.63 12.54 -1.29
CA HIS A 460 -4.24 12.95 -1.43
C HIS A 460 -4.05 14.34 -2.07
N PHE A 461 -4.85 14.66 -3.09
CA PHE A 461 -4.78 15.96 -3.80
C PHE A 461 -5.14 17.17 -2.92
N MET A 462 -5.82 16.94 -1.78
CA MET A 462 -6.16 18.00 -0.81
C MET A 462 -4.97 18.43 0.05
N GLU A 463 -3.85 17.70 0.01
CA GLU A 463 -2.61 18.00 0.73
C GLU A 463 -2.79 18.21 2.25
N PHE A 464 -3.66 17.43 2.89
CA PHE A 464 -3.95 17.52 4.33
C PHE A 464 -2.79 17.14 5.27
N PRO A 465 -1.68 16.51 4.82
CA PRO A 465 -0.45 16.47 5.63
C PRO A 465 0.02 17.85 6.11
N LYS A 466 -0.28 18.93 5.36
CA LYS A 466 0.02 20.31 5.77
C LYS A 466 -0.82 20.76 6.98
N VAL A 467 -2.04 20.23 7.14
CA VAL A 467 -2.87 20.47 8.34
C VAL A 467 -2.24 19.80 9.56
N VAL A 468 -1.82 18.53 9.39
CA VAL A 468 -1.11 17.78 10.44
C VAL A 468 0.18 18.52 10.83
N GLU A 469 0.96 18.96 9.85
CA GLU A 469 2.18 19.75 10.08
C GLU A 469 1.88 21.04 10.86
N ALA A 470 0.80 21.76 10.51
CA ALA A 470 0.41 22.99 11.19
C ALA A 470 -0.01 22.75 12.66
N LEU A 471 -0.76 21.67 12.94
CA LEU A 471 -1.15 21.27 14.29
C LEU A 471 0.04 20.88 15.15
N THR A 472 1.07 20.25 14.54
CA THR A 472 2.24 19.70 15.24
C THR A 472 3.42 20.67 15.33
N LYS A 473 3.39 21.81 14.64
CA LYS A 473 4.41 22.86 14.79
C LYS A 473 4.44 23.38 16.23
N GLU A 474 5.66 23.52 16.76
CA GLU A 474 5.95 24.13 18.07
C GLU A 474 5.52 25.60 18.16
#